data_103b3ceaca779e963a9684d31c3f71db
#
_entry.id   103b3ceaca779e963a9684d31c3f71db
#
_cell.length_a   1.000
_cell.length_b   1.000
_cell.length_c   1.000
_cell.angle_alpha   90.00
_cell.angle_beta   90.00
_cell.angle_gamma   90.00
#
_symmetry.space_group_name_H-M   'P 1'
#
loop_
_entity.id
_entity.type
_entity.pdbx_description
1 polymer ?
#
loop_
_entity_poly.entity_id
_entity_poly.type
_entity_poly.pdbx_seq_one_letter_code
_entity_poly.pdbx_strand_id
1 'polypeptide(L)'
;MACFSEIDISFNRQLGCAAYEVIWLIVGHAPAGCIWLIDAWFGFQPRETLQRQLQQAGVEKVLEIWNRISPELAVSRYASRLQDRRPGHPGEEYLPELAQLAQRAEPMRLGPVFTVDQQKPLEMAPVIRWLEVQMQ
;
A
#
# COMPACT_ATOMS: atom_id res chain seq x y z
N MET A 1 5.32 27.85 -3.75
CA MET A 1 3.88 28.05 -4.01
C MET A 1 3.21 26.68 -4.00
N ALA A 2 2.27 26.41 -3.10
CA ALA A 2 1.51 25.18 -3.15
C ALA A 2 0.57 25.24 -4.35
N CYS A 3 0.61 24.24 -5.23
CA CYS A 3 -0.26 24.20 -6.41
C CYS A 3 -1.75 24.01 -6.06
N PHE A 4 -2.07 23.66 -4.80
CA PHE A 4 -3.42 23.38 -4.33
C PHE A 4 -3.64 24.09 -3.00
N SER A 5 -4.63 24.94 -2.92
CA SER A 5 -5.00 25.69 -1.71
C SER A 5 -5.95 24.93 -0.80
N GLU A 6 -6.70 23.98 -1.34
CA GLU A 6 -7.65 23.14 -0.60
C GLU A 6 -7.64 21.74 -1.21
N ILE A 7 -7.24 20.74 -0.41
CA ILE A 7 -7.28 19.34 -0.79
C ILE A 7 -8.26 18.65 0.15
N ASP A 8 -9.42 18.29 -0.36
CA ASP A 8 -10.39 17.48 0.37
C ASP A 8 -10.09 15.97 0.25
N ILE A 9 -10.80 15.16 1.01
CA ILE A 9 -10.65 13.69 1.01
C ILE A 9 -10.95 13.10 -0.37
N SER A 10 -11.93 13.66 -1.11
CA SER A 10 -12.30 13.19 -2.45
C SER A 10 -11.16 13.40 -3.44
N PHE A 11 -10.56 14.58 -3.42
CA PHE A 11 -9.42 14.90 -4.27
C PHE A 11 -8.19 14.07 -3.93
N ASN A 12 -7.91 13.83 -2.63
CA ASN A 12 -6.85 12.93 -2.20
C ASN A 12 -7.03 11.51 -2.73
N ARG A 13 -8.26 10.99 -2.75
CA ARG A 13 -8.56 9.67 -3.33
C ARG A 13 -8.31 9.63 -4.83
N GLN A 14 -8.70 10.68 -5.56
CA GLN A 14 -8.42 10.79 -7.00
C GLN A 14 -6.92 10.84 -7.28
N LEU A 15 -6.16 11.61 -6.49
CA LEU A 15 -4.69 11.63 -6.60
C LEU A 15 -4.07 10.26 -6.30
N GLY A 16 -4.58 9.55 -5.31
CA GLY A 16 -4.16 8.18 -5.00
C GLY A 16 -4.37 7.23 -6.17
N CYS A 17 -5.55 7.27 -6.79
CA CYS A 17 -5.85 6.48 -7.98
C CYS A 17 -4.91 6.82 -9.15
N ALA A 18 -4.70 8.12 -9.40
CA ALA A 18 -3.78 8.57 -10.45
C ALA A 18 -2.33 8.13 -10.17
N ALA A 19 -1.89 8.14 -8.92
CA ALA A 19 -0.57 7.67 -8.54
C ALA A 19 -0.39 6.17 -8.85
N TYR A 20 -1.41 5.34 -8.65
CA TYR A 20 -1.34 3.92 -9.02
C TYR A 20 -1.24 3.72 -10.53
N GLU A 21 -1.98 4.48 -11.33
CA GLU A 21 -1.84 4.41 -12.79
C GLU A 21 -0.41 4.74 -13.23
N VAL A 22 0.21 5.76 -12.61
CA VAL A 22 1.61 6.13 -12.89
C VAL A 22 2.58 5.00 -12.49
N ILE A 23 2.37 4.35 -11.33
CA ILE A 23 3.20 3.21 -10.91
C ILE A 23 3.17 2.11 -11.97
N TRP A 24 1.97 1.70 -12.42
CA TRP A 24 1.84 0.63 -13.41
C TRP A 24 2.37 1.01 -14.77
N LEU A 25 2.26 2.28 -15.16
CA LEU A 25 2.89 2.79 -16.37
C LEU A 25 4.42 2.65 -16.30
N ILE A 26 5.03 3.05 -15.18
CA ILE A 26 6.48 2.92 -14.97
C ILE A 26 6.90 1.45 -14.99
N VAL A 27 6.19 0.58 -14.27
CA VAL A 27 6.47 -0.87 -14.24
C VAL A 27 6.40 -1.47 -15.64
N GLY A 28 5.35 -1.14 -16.42
CA GLY A 28 5.14 -1.68 -17.76
C GLY A 28 6.16 -1.21 -18.81
N HIS A 29 6.86 -0.09 -18.56
CA HIS A 29 7.93 0.41 -19.44
C HIS A 29 9.34 0.06 -18.95
N ALA A 30 9.46 -0.65 -17.85
CA ALA A 30 10.75 -1.04 -17.31
C ALA A 30 11.40 -2.15 -18.17
N PRO A 31 12.74 -2.26 -18.16
CA PRO A 31 13.42 -3.39 -18.78
C PRO A 31 12.94 -4.73 -18.19
N ALA A 32 12.94 -5.76 -19.04
CA ALA A 32 12.62 -7.12 -18.60
C ALA A 32 13.55 -7.57 -17.47
N GLY A 33 12.99 -8.31 -16.50
CA GLY A 33 13.74 -8.84 -15.36
C GLY A 33 13.94 -7.86 -14.21
N CYS A 34 13.38 -6.65 -14.27
CA CYS A 34 13.36 -5.73 -13.12
C CYS A 34 12.51 -6.28 -11.98
N ILE A 35 13.03 -6.17 -10.76
CA ILE A 35 12.28 -6.43 -9.54
C ILE A 35 11.83 -5.09 -8.95
N TRP A 36 10.54 -4.97 -8.69
CA TRP A 36 9.95 -3.77 -8.14
C TRP A 36 9.51 -3.99 -6.69
N LEU A 37 9.92 -3.10 -5.80
CA LEU A 37 9.38 -2.99 -4.46
C LEU A 37 8.40 -1.83 -4.43
N ILE A 38 7.13 -2.13 -4.21
CA ILE A 38 6.06 -1.13 -4.16
C ILE A 38 5.50 -1.11 -2.75
N ASP A 39 5.67 0.02 -2.05
CA ASP A 39 5.06 0.26 -0.75
C ASP A 39 3.76 1.05 -0.93
N ALA A 40 2.64 0.34 -0.88
CA ALA A 40 1.32 0.91 -1.08
C ALA A 40 0.21 0.03 -0.49
N TRP A 41 -0.93 0.63 -0.15
CA TRP A 41 -2.11 -0.11 0.23
C TRP A 41 -3.13 -0.14 -0.91
N PHE A 42 -3.30 -1.29 -1.54
CA PHE A 42 -4.20 -1.47 -2.67
C PHE A 42 -5.65 -1.80 -2.29
N GLY A 43 -5.94 -2.01 -1.00
CA GLY A 43 -7.25 -2.49 -0.52
C GLY A 43 -8.42 -1.51 -0.63
N PHE A 44 -8.21 -0.30 -1.15
CA PHE A 44 -9.30 0.65 -1.40
C PHE A 44 -9.91 0.50 -2.81
N GLN A 45 -9.30 -0.28 -3.68
CA GLN A 45 -9.81 -0.58 -5.01
C GLN A 45 -10.20 -2.07 -5.12
N PRO A 46 -11.11 -2.43 -6.05
CA PRO A 46 -11.45 -3.83 -6.30
C PRO A 46 -10.21 -4.64 -6.71
N ARG A 47 -10.13 -5.87 -6.21
CA ARG A 47 -9.03 -6.80 -6.54
C ARG A 47 -8.85 -6.98 -8.04
N GLU A 48 -9.94 -7.06 -8.78
CA GLU A 48 -9.98 -7.22 -10.24
C GLU A 48 -9.33 -6.04 -10.96
N THR A 49 -9.42 -4.84 -10.39
CA THR A 49 -8.75 -3.65 -10.93
C THR A 49 -7.25 -3.81 -10.84
N LEU A 50 -6.72 -4.18 -9.66
CA LEU A 50 -5.30 -4.42 -9.48
C LEU A 50 -4.80 -5.57 -10.37
N GLN A 51 -5.56 -6.66 -10.46
CA GLN A 51 -5.21 -7.80 -11.31
C GLN A 51 -5.08 -7.39 -12.78
N ARG A 52 -6.00 -6.59 -13.28
CA ARG A 52 -5.96 -6.06 -14.66
C ARG A 52 -4.76 -5.14 -14.88
N GLN A 53 -4.47 -4.25 -13.91
CA GLN A 53 -3.32 -3.34 -13.98
C GLN A 53 -1.99 -4.10 -14.03
N LEU A 54 -1.82 -5.10 -13.17
CA LEU A 54 -0.65 -5.99 -13.17
C LEU A 54 -0.48 -6.72 -14.52
N GLN A 55 -1.57 -7.25 -15.06
CA GLN A 55 -1.57 -7.92 -16.35
C GLN A 55 -1.20 -6.97 -17.49
N GLN A 56 -1.75 -5.75 -17.51
CA GLN A 56 -1.44 -4.73 -18.52
C GLN A 56 0.02 -4.25 -18.41
N ALA A 57 0.56 -4.20 -17.21
CA ALA A 57 1.97 -3.87 -16.96
C ALA A 57 2.93 -5.03 -17.24
N GLY A 58 2.43 -6.20 -17.67
CA GLY A 58 3.27 -7.37 -17.98
C GLY A 58 3.91 -8.02 -16.77
N VAL A 59 3.31 -7.85 -15.58
CA VAL A 59 3.82 -8.46 -14.34
C VAL A 59 3.49 -9.94 -14.33
N GLU A 60 4.53 -10.78 -14.33
CA GLU A 60 4.39 -12.24 -14.35
C GLU A 60 4.31 -12.84 -12.94
N LYS A 61 4.98 -12.23 -11.97
CA LYS A 61 5.07 -12.75 -10.60
C LYS A 61 4.83 -11.64 -9.58
N VAL A 62 3.94 -11.91 -8.64
CA VAL A 62 3.63 -11.02 -7.51
C VAL A 62 3.95 -11.75 -6.23
N LEU A 63 4.71 -11.10 -5.34
CA LEU A 63 4.92 -11.51 -3.97
C LEU A 63 4.38 -10.42 -3.05
N GLU A 64 3.55 -10.79 -2.09
CA GLU A 64 2.91 -9.82 -1.20
C GLU A 64 3.47 -9.96 0.22
N ILE A 65 4.02 -8.87 0.75
CA ILE A 65 4.38 -8.77 2.17
C ILE A 65 3.27 -7.99 2.86
N TRP A 66 2.43 -8.70 3.59
CA TRP A 66 1.28 -8.15 4.28
C TRP A 66 1.65 -7.69 5.69
N ASN A 67 1.63 -6.38 5.92
CA ASN A 67 1.83 -5.78 7.24
C ASN A 67 0.52 -5.78 8.03
N ARG A 68 0.28 -6.85 8.81
CA ARG A 68 -0.92 -6.96 9.64
C ARG A 68 -0.81 -6.04 10.85
N ILE A 69 -1.78 -5.14 10.99
CA ILE A 69 -1.86 -4.18 12.09
C ILE A 69 -3.28 -4.19 12.67
N SER A 70 -3.42 -4.05 14.00
CA SER A 70 -4.74 -3.87 14.61
C SER A 70 -5.28 -2.47 14.34
N PRO A 71 -6.62 -2.28 14.32
CA PRO A 71 -7.23 -0.96 14.14
C PRO A 71 -6.73 0.08 15.17
N GLU A 72 -6.60 -0.32 16.43
CA GLU A 72 -6.15 0.54 17.52
C GLU A 72 -4.70 1.00 17.30
N LEU A 73 -3.83 0.07 16.90
CA LEU A 73 -2.43 0.40 16.63
C LEU A 73 -2.28 1.25 15.36
N ALA A 74 -3.11 1.01 14.33
CA ALA A 74 -3.13 1.83 13.12
C ALA A 74 -3.52 3.27 13.43
N VAL A 75 -4.60 3.46 14.20
CA VAL A 75 -5.09 4.76 14.65
C VAL A 75 -4.05 5.47 15.51
N SER A 76 -3.49 4.77 16.51
CA SER A 76 -2.46 5.34 17.39
C SER A 76 -1.23 5.82 16.62
N ARG A 77 -0.70 5.01 15.70
CA ARG A 77 0.44 5.38 14.85
C ARG A 77 0.12 6.53 13.90
N TYR A 78 -1.10 6.62 13.41
CA TYR A 78 -1.53 7.72 12.56
C TYR A 78 -1.62 9.02 13.36
N ALA A 79 -2.31 8.98 14.51
CA ALA A 79 -2.49 10.12 15.40
C ALA A 79 -1.15 10.70 15.88
N SER A 80 -0.20 9.85 16.25
CA SER A 80 1.13 10.30 16.72
C SER A 80 1.96 11.04 15.67
N ARG A 81 1.61 10.93 14.38
CA ARG A 81 2.32 11.55 13.26
C ARG A 81 1.57 12.73 12.63
N LEU A 82 0.41 13.12 13.17
CA LEU A 82 -0.40 14.20 12.60
C LEU A 82 0.36 15.53 12.54
N GLN A 83 1.14 15.84 13.57
CA GLN A 83 1.91 17.09 13.64
C GLN A 83 3.05 17.17 12.61
N ASP A 84 3.57 16.01 12.19
CA ASP A 84 4.68 15.91 11.24
C ASP A 84 4.20 15.79 9.78
N ARG A 85 2.87 15.72 9.56
CA ARG A 85 2.32 15.54 8.24
C ARG A 85 2.32 16.83 7.43
N ARG A 86 2.64 16.70 6.16
CA ARG A 86 2.58 17.83 5.22
C ARG A 86 1.13 18.25 4.96
N PRO A 87 0.89 19.55 4.65
CA PRO A 87 -0.41 20.01 4.20
C PRO A 87 -0.97 19.15 3.06
N GLY A 88 -2.27 18.89 3.09
CA GLY A 88 -2.95 18.05 2.10
C GLY A 88 -3.13 16.58 2.49
N HIS A 89 -2.57 16.14 3.63
CA HIS A 89 -2.95 14.85 4.21
C HIS A 89 -4.18 15.01 5.11
N PRO A 90 -5.07 14.00 5.19
CA PRO A 90 -6.19 14.02 6.12
C PRO A 90 -5.73 14.18 7.57
N GLY A 91 -6.48 14.96 8.35
CA GLY A 91 -6.23 15.24 9.77
C GLY A 91 -6.88 14.21 10.70
N GLU A 92 -7.24 14.66 11.91
CA GLU A 92 -7.90 13.83 12.93
C GLU A 92 -9.26 13.29 12.48
N GLU A 93 -9.95 14.00 11.63
CA GLU A 93 -11.24 13.60 11.06
C GLU A 93 -11.20 12.26 10.31
N TYR A 94 -10.01 11.83 9.91
CA TYR A 94 -9.80 10.56 9.19
C TYR A 94 -9.67 9.35 10.14
N LEU A 95 -9.42 9.54 11.42
CA LEU A 95 -9.18 8.44 12.37
C LEU A 95 -10.31 7.40 12.43
N PRO A 96 -11.61 7.79 12.47
CA PRO A 96 -12.70 6.81 12.46
C PRO A 96 -12.74 5.97 11.17
N GLU A 97 -12.51 6.59 10.03
CA GLU A 97 -12.45 5.88 8.74
C GLU A 97 -11.25 4.93 8.71
N LEU A 98 -10.08 5.38 9.17
CA LEU A 98 -8.87 4.55 9.26
C LEU A 98 -9.09 3.30 10.12
N ALA A 99 -9.78 3.42 11.26
CA ALA A 99 -10.11 2.28 12.10
C ALA A 99 -10.96 1.24 11.36
N GLN A 100 -12.00 1.70 10.64
CA GLN A 100 -12.85 0.82 9.83
C GLN A 100 -12.08 0.16 8.68
N LEU A 101 -11.20 0.91 8.03
CA LEU A 101 -10.34 0.39 6.97
C LEU A 101 -9.38 -0.67 7.50
N ALA A 102 -8.72 -0.42 8.62
CA ALA A 102 -7.81 -1.37 9.26
C ALA A 102 -8.52 -2.66 9.71
N GLN A 103 -9.78 -2.55 10.17
CA GLN A 103 -10.57 -3.70 10.60
C GLN A 103 -10.91 -4.66 9.44
N ARG A 104 -11.17 -4.12 8.25
CA ARG A 104 -11.56 -4.89 7.07
C ARG A 104 -10.40 -5.16 6.10
N ALA A 105 -9.21 -4.62 6.39
CA ALA A 105 -8.07 -4.75 5.52
C ALA A 105 -7.57 -6.21 5.47
N GLU A 106 -7.39 -6.71 4.27
CA GLU A 106 -6.89 -8.04 3.97
C GLU A 106 -5.85 -7.99 2.84
N PRO A 107 -4.95 -8.97 2.77
CA PRO A 107 -4.05 -9.08 1.63
C PRO A 107 -4.81 -9.31 0.33
N MET A 108 -4.31 -8.79 -0.78
CA MET A 108 -4.94 -8.92 -2.10
C MET A 108 -4.88 -10.35 -2.65
N ARG A 109 -3.92 -11.16 -2.20
CA ARG A 109 -3.74 -12.57 -2.57
C ARG A 109 -3.67 -12.80 -4.09
N LEU A 110 -2.92 -11.93 -4.77
CA LEU A 110 -2.62 -12.09 -6.21
C LEU A 110 -1.36 -12.90 -6.47
N GLY A 111 -0.73 -13.40 -5.42
CA GLY A 111 0.42 -14.28 -5.38
C GLY A 111 0.65 -14.80 -3.96
N PRO A 112 1.79 -15.45 -3.70
CA PRO A 112 2.17 -15.85 -2.36
C PRO A 112 2.21 -14.67 -1.39
N VAL A 113 1.72 -14.88 -0.16
CA VAL A 113 1.64 -13.83 0.86
C VAL A 113 2.50 -14.20 2.06
N PHE A 114 3.36 -13.28 2.49
CA PHE A 114 4.06 -13.34 3.77
C PHE A 114 3.44 -12.32 4.73
N THR A 115 3.02 -12.74 5.91
CA THR A 115 2.40 -11.84 6.89
C THR A 115 3.42 -11.42 7.94
N VAL A 116 3.61 -10.12 8.08
CA VAL A 116 4.38 -9.47 9.15
C VAL A 116 3.40 -8.94 10.20
N ASP A 117 3.55 -9.40 11.44
CA ASP A 117 2.75 -8.93 12.56
C ASP A 117 3.35 -7.65 13.14
N GLN A 118 2.69 -6.52 12.92
CA GLN A 118 3.14 -5.20 13.37
C GLN A 118 3.03 -4.97 14.89
N GLN A 119 2.49 -5.93 15.63
CA GLN A 119 2.48 -5.93 17.10
C GLN A 119 3.77 -6.52 17.69
N LYS A 120 4.60 -7.15 16.86
CA LYS A 120 5.86 -7.77 17.24
C LYS A 120 7.06 -7.02 16.67
N PRO A 121 8.24 -7.15 17.26
CA PRO A 121 9.45 -6.66 16.62
C PRO A 121 9.63 -7.27 15.22
N LEU A 122 10.03 -6.44 14.27
CA LEU A 122 10.28 -6.90 12.90
C LEU A 122 11.54 -7.76 12.86
N GLU A 123 11.39 -9.00 12.43
CA GLU A 123 12.49 -9.90 12.12
C GLU A 123 12.67 -10.01 10.60
N MET A 124 13.75 -9.45 10.07
CA MET A 124 14.02 -9.45 8.62
C MET A 124 14.43 -10.82 8.08
N ALA A 125 15.12 -11.63 8.88
CA ALA A 125 15.64 -12.91 8.40
C ALA A 125 14.56 -13.89 7.87
N PRO A 126 13.38 -14.05 8.51
CA PRO A 126 12.28 -14.83 7.94
C PRO A 126 11.74 -14.28 6.62
N VAL A 127 11.65 -12.94 6.48
CA VAL A 127 11.18 -12.28 5.27
C VAL A 127 12.14 -12.56 4.12
N ILE A 128 13.44 -12.38 4.35
CA ILE A 128 14.47 -12.60 3.33
C ILE A 128 14.46 -14.06 2.86
N ARG A 129 14.47 -15.03 3.80
CA ARG A 129 14.42 -16.46 3.45
C ARG A 129 13.18 -16.81 2.63
N TRP A 130 12.03 -16.24 2.99
CA TRP A 130 10.80 -16.47 2.24
C TRP A 130 10.91 -15.91 0.81
N LEU A 131 11.44 -14.69 0.65
CA LEU A 131 11.67 -14.10 -0.66
C LEU A 131 12.62 -14.94 -1.52
N GLU A 132 13.74 -15.38 -0.96
CA GLU A 132 14.71 -16.24 -1.65
C GLU A 132 14.06 -17.53 -2.18
N VAL A 133 13.22 -18.17 -1.39
CA VAL A 133 12.48 -19.38 -1.81
C VAL A 133 11.48 -19.07 -2.91
N GLN A 134 10.77 -17.94 -2.80
CA GLN A 134 9.76 -17.58 -3.78
C GLN A 134 10.35 -17.10 -5.10
N MET A 135 11.58 -16.59 -5.11
CA MET A 135 12.25 -16.05 -6.30
C MET A 135 13.03 -17.10 -7.11
N GLN A 136 13.17 -18.33 -6.60
CA GLN A 136 13.70 -19.47 -7.36
C GLN A 136 12.72 -19.95 -8.42
#